data_13f33e8477ecc7de6dd20d27c8e06591
#
_entry.id   13f33e8477ecc7de6dd20d27c8e06591
#
_cell.length_a   1.000
_cell.length_b   1.000
_cell.length_c   1.000
_cell.angle_alpha   90.00
_cell.angle_beta   90.00
_cell.angle_gamma   90.00
#
_symmetry.space_group_name_H-M   'P 1'
#
loop_
_entity.id
_entity.type
_entity.pdbx_description
1 polymer ?
#
loop_
_entity_poly.entity_id
_entity_poly.type
_entity_poly.pdbx_seq_one_letter_code
_entity_poly.pdbx_strand_id
1 'polypeptide(L)'
;MSAPRCAVRWLVALLGGPALLLVAPAARACGVSASGVASCSLAEHAEEVRPHWATGVSALYTSTELRFDGSVDADQTRYAALAALAYLPTATLVLQAGVGVALGGSLTLPDGKHEFLPGPTGSLGVDWRAWDDGRFFLLLSAVLSASFARTQLPGAEAVGYQALDLRIGGQFGVDVADVLRPYAVARAFGGPIFWQYQGADVSGTDAHHYQLGAGLGVRLSRLLNAFVEGIPLGEQALSLGVGLAF
;
A
#
# COMPACT_ATOMS: atom_id res chain seq x y z
N MET A 1 6.94 -4.50 -56.83
CA MET A 1 7.29 -3.92 -55.53
C MET A 1 6.62 -4.77 -54.47
N SER A 2 7.37 -5.73 -53.92
CA SER A 2 6.90 -6.74 -52.94
C SER A 2 7.40 -6.37 -51.55
N ALA A 3 6.45 -6.16 -50.62
CA ALA A 3 6.73 -5.90 -49.22
C ALA A 3 7.05 -7.19 -48.45
N PRO A 4 7.98 -7.18 -47.49
CA PRO A 4 8.43 -8.39 -46.80
C PRO A 4 7.45 -8.86 -45.74
N ARG A 5 6.96 -10.08 -45.87
CA ARG A 5 6.09 -10.79 -44.88
C ARG A 5 6.93 -11.62 -43.88
N CYS A 6 7.90 -11.03 -43.19
CA CYS A 6 8.83 -11.83 -42.36
C CYS A 6 8.91 -11.45 -40.88
N ALA A 7 8.09 -10.51 -40.35
CA ALA A 7 8.23 -10.03 -38.98
C ALA A 7 7.22 -10.57 -37.94
N VAL A 8 6.23 -11.38 -38.35
CA VAL A 8 5.16 -11.81 -37.42
C VAL A 8 5.31 -13.26 -36.92
N ARG A 9 6.24 -14.03 -37.46
CA ARG A 9 6.36 -15.46 -37.13
C ARG A 9 7.19 -15.81 -35.88
N TRP A 10 7.89 -14.86 -35.28
CA TRP A 10 8.75 -15.13 -34.11
C TRP A 10 8.11 -14.83 -32.74
N LEU A 11 6.95 -14.19 -32.71
CA LEU A 11 6.28 -13.87 -31.44
C LEU A 11 5.36 -15.00 -30.90
N VAL A 12 5.06 -16.00 -31.71
CA VAL A 12 4.18 -17.13 -31.35
C VAL A 12 4.97 -18.33 -30.80
N ALA A 13 6.27 -18.40 -31.02
CA ALA A 13 7.09 -19.54 -30.59
C ALA A 13 7.58 -19.47 -29.14
N LEU A 14 7.39 -18.35 -28.42
CA LEU A 14 7.81 -18.18 -27.04
C LEU A 14 6.70 -18.46 -26.02
N LEU A 15 5.48 -18.71 -26.45
CA LEU A 15 4.33 -19.03 -25.59
C LEU A 15 3.93 -20.51 -25.59
N GLY A 16 4.69 -21.37 -26.25
CA GLY A 16 4.43 -22.82 -26.38
C GLY A 16 5.28 -23.68 -25.48
N GLY A 17 5.48 -23.32 -24.21
CA GLY A 17 6.00 -24.25 -23.19
C GLY A 17 4.91 -25.21 -22.72
N PRO A 18 5.22 -26.50 -22.44
CA PRO A 18 4.20 -27.48 -22.05
C PRO A 18 3.53 -27.06 -20.75
N ALA A 19 2.23 -26.74 -20.82
CA ALA A 19 1.36 -26.57 -19.67
C ALA A 19 1.23 -27.94 -18.95
N LEU A 20 2.13 -28.21 -18.01
CA LEU A 20 1.90 -29.20 -16.98
C LEU A 20 0.82 -28.63 -16.05
N LEU A 21 -0.42 -28.95 -16.34
CA LEU A 21 -1.57 -28.79 -15.46
C LEU A 21 -1.38 -29.69 -14.23
N LEU A 22 -0.58 -29.25 -13.28
CA LEU A 22 -0.67 -29.71 -11.91
C LEU A 22 -1.91 -29.05 -11.31
N VAL A 23 -3.02 -29.77 -11.32
CA VAL A 23 -4.21 -29.50 -10.53
C VAL A 23 -3.79 -29.66 -9.07
N ALA A 24 -3.43 -28.56 -8.44
CA ALA A 24 -3.08 -28.51 -7.04
C ALA A 24 -4.14 -27.69 -6.32
N PRO A 25 -4.65 -28.16 -5.13
CA PRO A 25 -5.68 -27.43 -4.38
C PRO A 25 -5.21 -26.01 -4.07
N ALA A 26 -6.11 -25.05 -4.25
CA ALA A 26 -5.83 -23.63 -4.19
C ALA A 26 -5.60 -23.17 -2.74
N ALA A 27 -4.34 -23.06 -2.32
CA ALA A 27 -3.98 -22.20 -1.21
C ALA A 27 -3.90 -20.76 -1.73
N ARG A 28 -4.65 -19.83 -1.13
CA ARG A 28 -4.73 -18.44 -1.57
C ARG A 28 -3.81 -17.57 -0.72
N ALA A 29 -3.00 -16.76 -1.35
CA ALA A 29 -1.93 -15.98 -0.75
C ALA A 29 -2.39 -14.58 -0.32
N CYS A 30 -1.73 -14.02 0.69
CA CYS A 30 -1.98 -12.67 1.21
C CYS A 30 -1.12 -11.63 0.50
N GLY A 31 -1.66 -10.45 0.23
CA GLY A 31 -0.95 -9.28 -0.28
C GLY A 31 -0.87 -8.15 0.73
N VAL A 32 0.11 -7.28 0.59
CA VAL A 32 0.26 -6.08 1.40
C VAL A 32 -0.12 -4.88 0.54
N SER A 33 -1.08 -4.06 0.98
CA SER A 33 -1.50 -2.85 0.26
C SER A 33 -0.69 -1.61 0.65
N ALA A 34 -0.90 -0.47 -0.05
CA ALA A 34 -0.23 0.81 0.19
C ALA A 34 -0.36 1.36 1.62
N SER A 35 -1.36 0.95 2.35
CA SER A 35 -1.53 1.29 3.75
C SER A 35 -0.66 0.45 4.71
N GLY A 36 0.22 -0.42 4.19
CA GLY A 36 0.93 -1.42 4.97
C GLY A 36 0.07 -2.64 5.29
N VAL A 37 -1.10 -2.73 4.69
CA VAL A 37 -2.12 -3.73 4.97
C VAL A 37 -1.84 -5.00 4.18
N ALA A 38 -1.72 -6.13 4.87
CA ALA A 38 -1.75 -7.43 4.24
C ALA A 38 -3.21 -7.78 3.90
N SER A 39 -3.61 -7.62 2.64
CA SER A 39 -4.91 -8.10 2.19
C SER A 39 -4.80 -9.60 1.87
N CYS A 40 -5.30 -10.42 2.76
CA CYS A 40 -5.34 -11.85 2.54
C CYS A 40 -6.64 -12.23 1.84
N SER A 41 -6.54 -12.82 0.69
CA SER A 41 -7.64 -13.55 0.13
C SER A 41 -7.75 -14.90 0.80
N LEU A 42 -8.49 -14.97 1.84
CA LEU A 42 -8.84 -16.23 2.46
C LEU A 42 -9.85 -16.93 1.57
N ALA A 43 -9.37 -17.94 0.90
CA ALA A 43 -10.23 -18.75 0.09
C ALA A 43 -11.05 -19.73 0.89
N GLU A 44 -12.21 -19.77 0.47
CA GLU A 44 -13.12 -20.88 0.54
C GLU A 44 -12.47 -22.21 0.17
N HIS A 45 -12.85 -23.26 0.83
CA HIS A 45 -12.46 -24.65 0.63
C HIS A 45 -11.07 -25.07 1.08
N ALA A 46 -10.78 -24.94 2.35
CA ALA A 46 -9.90 -25.93 2.94
C ALA A 46 -10.13 -25.99 4.45
N GLU A 47 -10.74 -27.01 4.88
CA GLU A 47 -10.48 -27.58 6.21
C GLU A 47 -9.00 -28.00 6.38
N GLU A 48 -8.17 -27.88 5.34
CA GLU A 48 -6.77 -28.26 5.33
C GLU A 48 -5.86 -27.03 5.34
N VAL A 49 -5.16 -26.86 6.46
CA VAL A 49 -3.99 -25.99 6.69
C VAL A 49 -4.16 -24.55 6.15
N ARG A 50 -4.87 -23.71 6.89
CA ARG A 50 -4.88 -22.27 6.66
C ARG A 50 -3.54 -21.70 7.09
N PRO A 51 -2.86 -20.90 6.24
CA PRO A 51 -1.76 -20.11 6.74
C PRO A 51 -2.30 -19.14 7.80
N HIS A 52 -1.74 -19.21 9.00
CA HIS A 52 -2.12 -18.31 10.09
C HIS A 52 -1.29 -17.03 10.08
N TRP A 53 -0.22 -17.02 9.32
CA TRP A 53 0.72 -15.91 9.24
C TRP A 53 1.02 -15.54 7.79
N ALA A 54 1.25 -14.25 7.58
CA ALA A 54 1.78 -13.75 6.32
C ALA A 54 2.78 -12.62 6.60
N THR A 55 3.72 -12.47 5.71
CA THR A 55 4.67 -11.35 5.73
C THR A 55 4.74 -10.71 4.36
N GLY A 56 5.17 -9.45 4.30
CA GLY A 56 5.33 -8.78 3.03
C GLY A 56 6.25 -7.58 3.12
N VAL A 57 6.68 -7.12 1.96
CA VAL A 57 7.43 -5.88 1.81
C VAL A 57 6.77 -5.03 0.73
N SER A 58 6.78 -3.71 0.94
CA SER A 58 6.19 -2.76 0.01
C SER A 58 7.02 -1.49 -0.09
N ALA A 59 6.92 -0.85 -1.25
CA ALA A 59 7.39 0.50 -1.48
C ALA A 59 6.18 1.41 -1.71
N LEU A 60 6.25 2.62 -1.18
CA LEU A 60 5.18 3.60 -1.18
C LEU A 60 5.71 4.96 -1.60
N TYR A 61 5.00 5.61 -2.50
CA TYR A 61 5.10 7.03 -2.80
C TYR A 61 3.79 7.71 -2.40
N THR A 62 3.85 8.86 -1.73
CA THR A 62 2.68 9.69 -1.44
C THR A 62 2.94 11.14 -1.80
N SER A 63 1.88 11.84 -2.20
CA SER A 63 1.86 13.28 -2.44
C SER A 63 0.55 13.84 -1.90
N THR A 64 0.64 14.80 -0.99
CA THR A 64 -0.50 15.43 -0.34
C THR A 64 -0.23 16.88 -0.03
N GLU A 65 -1.29 17.65 0.14
CA GLU A 65 -1.26 19.01 0.66
C GLU A 65 -1.53 18.98 2.15
N LEU A 66 -0.67 19.64 2.92
CA LEU A 66 -0.80 19.77 4.38
C LEU A 66 -1.22 21.20 4.71
N ARG A 67 -2.00 21.33 5.76
CA ARG A 67 -2.39 22.62 6.33
C ARG A 67 -1.94 22.69 7.78
N PHE A 68 -1.08 23.67 8.06
CA PHE A 68 -0.57 23.95 9.40
C PHE A 68 -1.31 25.12 10.05
N ASP A 69 -1.22 25.21 11.37
CA ASP A 69 -1.71 26.35 12.13
C ASP A 69 -1.14 27.68 11.58
N GLY A 70 -1.95 28.73 11.54
CA GLY A 70 -1.56 29.99 10.95
C GLY A 70 -1.77 30.10 9.43
N SER A 71 -2.53 29.16 8.82
CA SER A 71 -2.86 29.14 7.36
C SER A 71 -1.62 28.96 6.48
N VAL A 72 -0.67 28.15 6.91
CA VAL A 72 0.49 27.77 6.10
C VAL A 72 0.17 26.46 5.41
N ASP A 73 0.00 26.51 4.09
CA ASP A 73 -0.17 25.34 3.24
C ASP A 73 1.20 24.85 2.76
N ALA A 74 1.38 23.53 2.69
CA ALA A 74 2.62 22.90 2.27
C ALA A 74 2.35 21.68 1.40
N ASP A 75 3.03 21.58 0.27
CA ASP A 75 3.01 20.37 -0.56
C ASP A 75 4.03 19.37 -0.03
N GLN A 76 3.54 18.18 0.34
CA GLN A 76 4.37 17.11 0.84
C GLN A 76 4.49 15.98 -0.20
N THR A 77 5.71 15.52 -0.42
CA THR A 77 5.98 14.25 -1.11
C THR A 77 6.80 13.35 -0.20
N ARG A 78 6.52 12.04 -0.19
CA ARG A 78 7.27 11.08 0.63
C ARG A 78 7.47 9.74 -0.10
N TYR A 79 8.58 9.10 0.20
CA TYR A 79 8.90 7.74 -0.20
C TYR A 79 9.13 6.89 1.04
N ALA A 80 8.59 5.69 1.07
CA ALA A 80 8.79 4.76 2.18
C ALA A 80 8.97 3.33 1.69
N ALA A 81 9.68 2.54 2.49
CA ALA A 81 9.74 1.09 2.37
C ALA A 81 9.25 0.48 3.69
N LEU A 82 8.38 -0.50 3.60
CA LEU A 82 7.71 -1.13 4.73
C LEU A 82 7.85 -2.64 4.66
N ALA A 83 8.05 -3.26 5.82
CA ALA A 83 7.86 -4.69 6.04
C ALA A 83 6.67 -4.88 6.98
N ALA A 84 5.82 -5.83 6.69
CA ALA A 84 4.63 -6.10 7.48
C ALA A 84 4.52 -7.58 7.83
N LEU A 85 3.95 -7.84 9.01
CA LEU A 85 3.56 -9.15 9.49
C LEU A 85 2.04 -9.13 9.73
N ALA A 86 1.35 -10.15 9.25
CA ALA A 86 -0.08 -10.32 9.44
C ALA A 86 -0.36 -11.66 10.12
N TYR A 87 -1.33 -11.65 11.02
CA TYR A 87 -1.87 -12.82 11.69
C TYR A 87 -3.36 -12.96 11.38
N LEU A 88 -3.78 -14.16 11.02
CA LEU A 88 -5.14 -14.48 10.62
C LEU A 88 -5.82 -15.36 11.69
N PRO A 89 -6.44 -14.75 12.73
CA PRO A 89 -7.12 -15.50 13.77
C PRO A 89 -8.35 -16.25 13.24
N THR A 90 -8.99 -15.71 12.21
CA THR A 90 -10.16 -16.34 11.57
C THR A 90 -10.09 -16.21 10.05
N ALA A 91 -11.02 -16.84 9.34
CA ALA A 91 -11.13 -16.75 7.88
C ALA A 91 -11.49 -15.35 7.39
N THR A 92 -11.99 -14.46 8.24
CA THR A 92 -12.49 -13.14 7.87
C THR A 92 -11.74 -11.98 8.51
N LEU A 93 -10.87 -12.25 9.49
CA LEU A 93 -10.18 -11.22 10.25
C LEU A 93 -8.67 -11.36 10.08
N VAL A 94 -8.01 -10.24 9.84
CA VAL A 94 -6.54 -10.11 9.77
C VAL A 94 -6.10 -9.03 10.73
N LEU A 95 -5.15 -9.35 11.58
CA LEU A 95 -4.43 -8.39 12.40
C LEU A 95 -3.06 -8.18 11.79
N GLN A 96 -2.59 -6.95 11.72
CA GLN A 96 -1.33 -6.65 11.06
C GLN A 96 -0.50 -5.64 11.82
N ALA A 97 0.81 -5.78 11.72
CA ALA A 97 1.79 -4.83 12.19
C ALA A 97 2.83 -4.58 11.10
N GLY A 98 3.19 -3.33 10.90
CA GLY A 98 4.19 -2.91 9.93
C GLY A 98 5.28 -2.08 10.57
N VAL A 99 6.50 -2.24 10.09
CA VAL A 99 7.64 -1.38 10.41
C VAL A 99 8.37 -1.02 9.13
N GLY A 100 8.97 0.16 9.09
CA GLY A 100 9.65 0.59 7.89
C GLY A 100 10.46 1.85 8.07
N VAL A 101 10.89 2.39 6.95
CA VAL A 101 11.68 3.61 6.88
C VAL A 101 11.04 4.54 5.84
N ALA A 102 10.76 5.76 6.25
CA ALA A 102 10.59 6.87 5.32
C ALA A 102 11.96 7.17 4.74
N LEU A 103 12.13 6.97 3.43
CA LEU A 103 13.43 7.06 2.75
C LEU A 103 13.82 8.51 2.42
N GLY A 104 12.83 9.40 2.33
CA GLY A 104 13.01 10.79 1.97
C GLY A 104 11.74 11.39 1.38
N GLY A 105 11.91 12.53 0.74
CA GLY A 105 10.84 13.32 0.12
C GLY A 105 11.05 14.80 0.37
N SER A 106 10.02 15.61 0.24
CA SER A 106 10.10 17.04 0.48
C SER A 106 8.81 17.61 1.03
N LEU A 107 8.95 18.69 1.78
CA LEU A 107 7.89 19.58 2.21
C LEU A 107 8.16 20.95 1.58
N THR A 108 7.33 21.35 0.63
CA THR A 108 7.49 22.60 -0.12
C THR A 108 6.57 23.64 0.45
N LEU A 109 7.14 24.76 0.91
CA LEU A 109 6.46 25.91 1.47
C LEU A 109 6.80 27.18 0.67
N PRO A 110 6.13 28.31 0.91
CA PRO A 110 6.46 29.57 0.27
C PRO A 110 7.90 30.07 0.54
N ASP A 111 8.49 29.70 1.67
CA ASP A 111 9.86 30.05 2.07
C ASP A 111 10.93 29.11 1.50
N GLY A 112 10.54 27.97 0.97
CA GLY A 112 11.48 27.05 0.37
C GLY A 112 11.08 25.57 0.47
N LYS A 113 11.98 24.73 -0.02
CA LYS A 113 11.84 23.28 -0.03
C LYS A 113 12.66 22.67 1.11
N HIS A 114 11.96 22.07 2.06
CA HIS A 114 12.54 21.28 3.13
C HIS A 114 12.65 19.82 2.69
N GLU A 115 13.82 19.23 2.80
CA GLU A 115 14.03 17.82 2.46
C GLU A 115 13.80 16.92 3.68
N PHE A 116 13.07 15.83 3.50
CA PHE A 116 12.93 14.80 4.53
C PHE A 116 14.21 13.96 4.61
N LEU A 117 14.76 13.86 5.80
CA LEU A 117 15.78 12.89 6.12
C LEU A 117 15.11 11.53 6.44
N PRO A 118 15.83 10.41 6.21
CA PRO A 118 15.31 9.09 6.54
C PRO A 118 14.91 8.98 8.01
N GLY A 119 13.78 8.29 8.26
CA GLY A 119 13.29 8.13 9.63
C GLY A 119 12.36 6.92 9.75
N PRO A 120 12.17 6.40 10.97
CA PRO A 120 11.32 5.22 11.19
C PRO A 120 9.85 5.52 10.96
N THR A 121 9.12 4.50 10.50
CA THR A 121 7.67 4.48 10.41
C THR A 121 7.14 3.14 10.88
N GLY A 122 5.94 3.13 11.45
CA GLY A 122 5.27 1.92 11.90
C GLY A 122 3.77 2.01 11.74
N SER A 123 3.12 0.85 11.70
CA SER A 123 1.66 0.77 11.59
C SER A 123 1.11 -0.44 12.33
N LEU A 124 -0.14 -0.31 12.78
CA LEU A 124 -0.97 -1.39 13.29
C LEU A 124 -2.31 -1.33 12.57
N GLY A 125 -2.84 -2.48 12.20
CA GLY A 125 -4.08 -2.49 11.46
C GLY A 125 -4.91 -3.74 11.67
N VAL A 126 -6.15 -3.63 11.25
CA VAL A 126 -7.12 -4.71 11.19
C VAL A 126 -7.85 -4.64 9.85
N ASP A 127 -7.99 -5.80 9.23
CA ASP A 127 -8.83 -5.98 8.05
C ASP A 127 -9.92 -6.99 8.36
N TRP A 128 -11.11 -6.69 7.91
CA TRP A 128 -12.27 -7.56 8.02
C TRP A 128 -12.87 -7.79 6.65
N ARG A 129 -12.95 -9.06 6.25
CA ARG A 129 -13.67 -9.48 5.07
C ARG A 129 -15.17 -9.47 5.38
N ALA A 130 -15.84 -8.37 5.02
CA ALA A 130 -17.24 -8.14 5.31
C ALA A 130 -18.17 -8.97 4.40
N TRP A 131 -17.71 -9.26 3.17
CA TRP A 131 -18.45 -10.06 2.20
C TRP A 131 -17.51 -10.75 1.21
N ASP A 132 -17.86 -11.98 0.84
CA ASP A 132 -17.17 -12.79 -0.16
C ASP A 132 -18.13 -13.85 -0.69
N ASP A 133 -18.36 -13.89 -1.99
CA ASP A 133 -19.18 -14.91 -2.66
C ASP A 133 -18.35 -15.84 -3.56
N GLY A 134 -17.03 -15.83 -3.39
CA GLY A 134 -16.08 -16.59 -4.19
C GLY A 134 -15.66 -15.92 -5.50
N ARG A 135 -16.39 -14.91 -5.94
CA ARG A 135 -16.04 -14.10 -7.12
C ARG A 135 -15.80 -12.64 -6.76
N PHE A 136 -16.67 -12.06 -5.97
CA PHE A 136 -16.52 -10.68 -5.50
C PHE A 136 -16.17 -10.67 -4.02
N PHE A 137 -15.45 -9.67 -3.59
CA PHE A 137 -15.13 -9.48 -2.19
C PHE A 137 -15.26 -8.03 -1.75
N LEU A 138 -15.59 -7.83 -0.49
CA LEU A 138 -15.54 -6.56 0.21
C LEU A 138 -14.65 -6.72 1.45
N LEU A 139 -13.55 -5.97 1.48
CA LEU A 139 -12.66 -5.88 2.62
C LEU A 139 -12.80 -4.50 3.25
N LEU A 140 -13.01 -4.45 4.55
CA LEU A 140 -12.96 -3.22 5.35
C LEU A 140 -11.67 -3.19 6.15
N SER A 141 -11.06 -2.03 6.30
CA SER A 141 -9.77 -1.87 6.96
C SER A 141 -9.76 -0.67 7.91
N ALA A 142 -9.02 -0.81 9.00
CA ALA A 142 -8.62 0.31 9.86
C ALA A 142 -7.13 0.17 10.18
N VAL A 143 -6.35 1.23 9.94
CA VAL A 143 -4.90 1.27 10.13
C VAL A 143 -4.51 2.53 10.87
N LEU A 144 -3.80 2.37 11.97
CA LEU A 144 -3.12 3.45 12.68
C LEU A 144 -1.65 3.43 12.31
N SER A 145 -1.09 4.54 11.91
CA SER A 145 0.33 4.66 11.57
C SER A 145 0.99 5.83 12.30
N ALA A 146 2.29 5.70 12.53
CA ALA A 146 3.14 6.74 13.09
C ALA A 146 4.42 6.84 12.27
N SER A 147 4.87 8.06 12.03
CA SER A 147 6.07 8.34 11.29
C SER A 147 6.89 9.42 11.98
N PHE A 148 8.17 9.16 12.17
CA PHE A 148 9.13 10.08 12.77
C PHE A 148 10.21 10.38 11.76
N ALA A 149 10.40 11.62 11.43
CA ALA A 149 11.38 12.08 10.47
C ALA A 149 12.06 13.38 10.96
N ARG A 150 13.02 13.85 10.21
CA ARG A 150 13.55 15.21 10.34
C ARG A 150 13.45 15.88 8.99
N THR A 151 13.20 17.17 8.99
CA THR A 151 13.22 17.99 7.77
C THR A 151 14.37 18.96 7.84
N GLN A 152 14.96 19.28 6.70
CA GLN A 152 16.07 20.20 6.61
C GLN A 152 15.91 21.14 5.42
N LEU A 153 15.99 22.45 5.69
CA LEU A 153 16.17 23.45 4.66
C LEU A 153 17.66 23.53 4.30
N PRO A 154 18.07 23.68 3.03
CA PRO A 154 19.46 23.80 2.65
C PRO A 154 20.19 24.89 3.45
N GLY A 155 21.27 24.50 4.15
CA GLY A 155 22.05 25.41 4.99
C GLY A 155 21.51 25.65 6.40
N ALA A 156 20.40 25.03 6.79
CA ALA A 156 19.84 25.11 8.14
C ALA A 156 20.00 23.78 8.91
N GLU A 157 19.78 23.82 10.22
CA GLU A 157 19.75 22.61 11.03
C GLU A 157 18.49 21.79 10.74
N ALA A 158 18.62 20.46 10.90
CA ALA A 158 17.51 19.55 10.72
C ALA A 158 16.56 19.60 11.93
N VAL A 159 15.28 19.78 11.67
CA VAL A 159 14.22 19.92 12.68
C VAL A 159 13.28 18.70 12.72
N GLY A 160 12.64 18.47 13.85
CA GLY A 160 11.76 17.33 14.06
C GLY A 160 10.45 17.41 13.28
N TYR A 161 10.00 16.27 12.75
CA TYR A 161 8.72 16.08 12.11
C TYR A 161 8.11 14.75 12.57
N GLN A 162 6.85 14.80 13.03
CA GLN A 162 6.12 13.62 13.49
C GLN A 162 4.72 13.66 12.89
N ALA A 163 4.23 12.52 12.40
CA ALA A 163 2.89 12.39 11.89
C ALA A 163 2.24 11.13 12.48
N LEU A 164 1.01 11.28 12.97
CA LEU A 164 0.12 10.20 13.33
C LEU A 164 -1.01 10.21 12.31
N ASP A 165 -1.44 9.03 11.87
CA ASP A 165 -2.48 8.92 10.86
C ASP A 165 -3.37 7.69 11.13
N LEU A 166 -4.67 7.89 11.12
CA LEU A 166 -5.68 6.84 11.18
C LEU A 166 -6.38 6.76 9.82
N ARG A 167 -6.33 5.60 9.19
CA ARG A 167 -7.00 5.31 7.91
C ARG A 167 -8.08 4.27 8.11
N ILE A 168 -9.29 4.58 7.67
CA ILE A 168 -10.43 3.67 7.67
C ILE A 168 -10.98 3.63 6.25
N GLY A 169 -11.23 2.44 5.73
CA GLY A 169 -11.75 2.33 4.36
C GLY A 169 -12.15 0.94 3.95
N GLY A 170 -12.33 0.78 2.66
CA GLY A 170 -12.70 -0.49 2.08
C GLY A 170 -12.12 -0.69 0.68
N GLN A 171 -12.05 -1.95 0.32
CA GLN A 171 -11.67 -2.42 -1.01
C GLN A 171 -12.78 -3.33 -1.51
N PHE A 172 -13.27 -3.04 -2.72
CA PHE A 172 -14.22 -3.90 -3.42
C PHE A 172 -13.55 -4.41 -4.69
N GLY A 173 -13.56 -5.71 -4.88
CA GLY A 173 -12.85 -6.31 -6.00
C GLY A 173 -13.47 -7.61 -6.49
N VAL A 174 -12.82 -8.19 -7.49
CA VAL A 174 -13.23 -9.43 -8.13
C VAL A 174 -12.03 -10.38 -8.28
N ASP A 175 -12.27 -11.66 -8.02
CA ASP A 175 -11.31 -12.73 -8.29
C ASP A 175 -11.48 -13.22 -9.73
N VAL A 176 -10.44 -13.06 -10.54
CA VAL A 176 -10.41 -13.47 -11.95
C VAL A 176 -9.45 -14.66 -12.11
N ALA A 177 -10.03 -15.81 -12.45
CA ALA A 177 -9.28 -17.06 -12.69
C ALA A 177 -8.33 -17.44 -11.54
N ASP A 178 -8.66 -17.07 -10.31
CA ASP A 178 -7.86 -17.29 -9.12
C ASP A 178 -6.41 -16.74 -9.18
N VAL A 179 -6.11 -15.90 -10.14
CA VAL A 179 -4.77 -15.33 -10.37
C VAL A 179 -4.76 -13.82 -10.21
N LEU A 180 -5.75 -13.14 -10.78
CA LEU A 180 -5.83 -11.68 -10.80
C LEU A 180 -6.94 -11.18 -9.89
N ARG A 181 -6.67 -10.09 -9.19
CA ARG A 181 -7.55 -9.43 -8.25
C ARG A 181 -7.59 -7.94 -8.47
N PRO A 182 -8.26 -7.45 -9.52
CA PRO A 182 -8.53 -6.04 -9.64
C PRO A 182 -9.50 -5.59 -8.53
N TYR A 183 -9.25 -4.42 -7.95
CA TYR A 183 -10.11 -3.83 -6.92
C TYR A 183 -10.15 -2.31 -7.01
N ALA A 184 -11.26 -1.74 -6.58
CA ALA A 184 -11.38 -0.34 -6.27
C ALA A 184 -11.15 -0.14 -4.77
N VAL A 185 -10.62 1.02 -4.37
CA VAL A 185 -10.35 1.36 -2.99
C VAL A 185 -10.88 2.75 -2.67
N ALA A 186 -11.49 2.86 -1.49
CA ALA A 186 -11.92 4.12 -0.91
C ALA A 186 -11.52 4.15 0.57
N ARG A 187 -10.86 5.23 1.01
CA ARG A 187 -10.43 5.42 2.41
C ARG A 187 -10.70 6.84 2.85
N ALA A 188 -11.09 6.99 4.12
CA ALA A 188 -11.00 8.24 4.87
C ALA A 188 -9.79 8.14 5.79
N PHE A 189 -9.07 9.23 5.96
CA PHE A 189 -7.90 9.26 6.81
C PHE A 189 -7.71 10.63 7.44
N GLY A 190 -6.84 10.70 8.46
CA GLY A 190 -6.42 11.94 9.08
C GLY A 190 -5.72 11.69 10.39
N GLY A 191 -5.05 12.72 10.84
CA GLY A 191 -4.32 12.74 12.09
C GLY A 191 -3.49 13.99 12.26
N PRO A 192 -2.96 14.21 13.46
CA PRO A 192 -2.13 15.37 13.72
C PRO A 192 -0.72 15.18 13.17
N ILE A 193 -0.18 16.28 12.65
CA ILE A 193 1.21 16.42 12.25
C ILE A 193 1.83 17.44 13.17
N PHE A 194 2.99 17.13 13.76
CA PHE A 194 3.77 18.01 14.62
C PHE A 194 5.10 18.31 13.94
N TRP A 195 5.41 19.56 13.78
CA TRP A 195 6.62 20.00 13.09
C TRP A 195 7.24 21.23 13.76
N GLN A 196 8.55 21.30 13.76
CA GLN A 196 9.27 22.48 14.20
C GLN A 196 9.55 23.38 13.00
N TYR A 197 8.90 24.54 12.96
CA TYR A 197 9.03 25.49 11.88
C TYR A 197 9.50 26.84 12.41
N GLN A 198 10.61 27.36 11.89
CA GLN A 198 11.19 28.64 12.29
C GLN A 198 11.38 28.79 13.82
N GLY A 199 11.72 27.69 14.51
CA GLY A 199 11.93 27.66 15.96
C GLY A 199 10.66 27.59 16.81
N ALA A 200 9.49 27.48 16.19
CA ALA A 200 8.21 27.24 16.85
C ALA A 200 7.67 25.84 16.57
N ASP A 201 7.02 25.24 17.54
CA ASP A 201 6.26 24.00 17.34
C ASP A 201 4.91 24.35 16.70
N VAL A 202 4.67 23.80 15.50
CA VAL A 202 3.42 23.97 14.76
C VAL A 202 2.72 22.63 14.62
N SER A 203 1.38 22.65 14.64
CA SER A 203 0.55 21.49 14.33
C SER A 203 -0.14 21.66 13.00
N GLY A 204 -0.42 20.55 12.34
CA GLY A 204 -1.11 20.55 11.05
C GLY A 204 -1.85 19.23 10.82
N THR A 205 -2.52 19.18 9.69
CA THR A 205 -3.25 18.01 9.21
C THR A 205 -3.26 18.00 7.69
N ASP A 206 -3.66 16.89 7.09
CA ASP A 206 -3.87 16.82 5.66
C ASP A 206 -5.01 17.75 5.22
N ALA A 207 -4.86 18.40 4.07
CA ALA A 207 -5.94 19.22 3.49
C ALA A 207 -7.08 18.36 2.92
N HIS A 208 -6.75 17.15 2.49
CA HIS A 208 -7.69 16.17 1.95
C HIS A 208 -7.70 14.93 2.85
N HIS A 209 -8.87 14.58 3.39
CA HIS A 209 -9.05 13.45 4.31
C HIS A 209 -9.61 12.21 3.64
N TYR A 210 -9.38 12.02 2.34
CA TYR A 210 -9.88 10.86 1.60
C TYR A 210 -8.89 10.40 0.54
N GLN A 211 -9.03 9.14 0.17
CA GLN A 211 -8.30 8.48 -0.91
C GLN A 211 -9.29 7.67 -1.76
N LEU A 212 -9.24 7.83 -3.08
CA LEU A 212 -9.98 7.00 -4.02
C LEU A 212 -9.03 6.51 -5.11
N GLY A 213 -9.07 5.23 -5.40
CA GLY A 213 -8.18 4.63 -6.37
C GLY A 213 -8.53 3.20 -6.75
N ALA A 214 -7.57 2.54 -7.34
CA ALA A 214 -7.69 1.16 -7.76
C ALA A 214 -6.36 0.42 -7.61
N GLY A 215 -6.44 -0.90 -7.55
CA GLY A 215 -5.27 -1.75 -7.49
C GLY A 215 -5.48 -3.08 -8.21
N LEU A 216 -4.39 -3.79 -8.32
CA LEU A 216 -4.33 -5.12 -8.88
C LEU A 216 -3.46 -6.00 -7.99
N GLY A 217 -4.04 -7.04 -7.43
CA GLY A 217 -3.33 -8.15 -6.83
C GLY A 217 -3.06 -9.24 -7.87
N VAL A 218 -1.91 -9.88 -7.78
CA VAL A 218 -1.52 -10.98 -8.67
C VAL A 218 -0.99 -12.12 -7.81
N ARG A 219 -1.59 -13.30 -7.94
CA ARG A 219 -1.06 -14.52 -7.32
C ARG A 219 0.04 -15.11 -8.20
N LEU A 220 1.25 -15.09 -7.71
CA LEU A 220 2.42 -15.64 -8.40
C LEU A 220 2.61 -17.13 -8.10
N SER A 221 2.23 -17.56 -6.89
CA SER A 221 2.23 -18.97 -6.48
C SER A 221 1.20 -19.20 -5.37
N ARG A 222 1.17 -20.39 -4.79
CA ARG A 222 0.30 -20.69 -3.64
C ARG A 222 0.60 -19.87 -2.39
N LEU A 223 1.86 -19.49 -2.21
CA LEU A 223 2.34 -18.77 -1.04
C LEU A 223 2.74 -17.32 -1.37
N LEU A 224 3.03 -17.01 -2.64
CA LEU A 224 3.58 -15.73 -3.07
C LEU A 224 2.57 -14.95 -3.90
N ASN A 225 2.37 -13.69 -3.54
CA ASN A 225 1.57 -12.73 -4.30
C ASN A 225 2.31 -11.41 -4.46
N ALA A 226 1.86 -10.62 -5.41
CA ALA A 226 2.30 -9.25 -5.64
C ALA A 226 1.09 -8.34 -5.79
N PHE A 227 1.27 -7.04 -5.57
CA PHE A 227 0.23 -6.06 -5.82
C PHE A 227 0.83 -4.75 -6.31
N VAL A 228 -0.03 -3.99 -7.00
CA VAL A 228 0.17 -2.57 -7.30
C VAL A 228 -1.14 -1.83 -7.00
N GLU A 229 -1.04 -0.64 -6.40
CA GLU A 229 -2.19 0.21 -6.08
C GLU A 229 -1.86 1.66 -6.44
N GLY A 230 -2.78 2.32 -7.16
CA GLY A 230 -2.70 3.72 -7.52
C GLY A 230 -3.89 4.50 -6.96
N ILE A 231 -3.62 5.61 -6.29
CA ILE A 231 -4.60 6.52 -5.69
C ILE A 231 -4.46 7.88 -6.38
N PRO A 232 -5.27 8.19 -7.40
CA PRO A 232 -5.20 9.46 -8.11
C PRO A 232 -5.99 10.60 -7.44
N LEU A 233 -6.90 10.32 -6.51
CA LEU A 233 -7.80 11.32 -5.92
C LEU A 233 -7.67 11.40 -4.40
N GLY A 234 -7.65 12.62 -3.87
CA GLY A 234 -7.35 12.95 -2.49
C GLY A 234 -5.84 12.98 -2.24
N GLU A 235 -5.35 12.35 -1.18
CA GLU A 235 -3.92 12.07 -1.07
C GLU A 235 -3.53 11.13 -2.19
N GLN A 236 -2.67 11.59 -3.08
CA GLN A 236 -2.19 10.77 -4.18
C GLN A 236 -1.15 9.76 -3.67
N ALA A 237 -1.27 8.52 -4.11
CA ALA A 237 -0.33 7.48 -3.72
C ALA A 237 -0.11 6.47 -4.83
N LEU A 238 1.09 5.91 -4.85
CA LEU A 238 1.43 4.74 -5.64
C LEU A 238 2.15 3.76 -4.72
N SER A 239 1.69 2.53 -4.69
CA SER A 239 2.35 1.49 -3.93
C SER A 239 2.49 0.21 -4.73
N LEU A 240 3.52 -0.54 -4.40
CA LEU A 240 3.75 -1.88 -4.92
C LEU A 240 4.39 -2.74 -3.83
N GLY A 241 4.14 -4.03 -3.88
CA GLY A 241 4.71 -4.93 -2.90
C GLY A 241 4.54 -6.39 -3.25
N VAL A 242 5.15 -7.22 -2.41
CA VAL A 242 5.06 -8.67 -2.47
C VAL A 242 4.79 -9.23 -1.08
N GLY A 243 4.02 -10.30 -1.03
CA GLY A 243 3.64 -10.97 0.21
C GLY A 243 3.84 -12.47 0.13
N LEU A 244 4.16 -13.07 1.27
CA LEU A 244 4.36 -14.51 1.46
C LEU A 244 3.45 -14.97 2.61
N ALA A 245 2.65 -16.02 2.38
CA ALA A 245 1.81 -16.67 3.39
C ALA A 245 2.41 -18.02 3.83
N PHE A 246 2.29 -18.39 5.14
CA PHE A 246 2.83 -19.63 5.72
C PHE A 246 2.10 -20.05 7.00
#